data_d41c3388788adc2d7f11689c58ded9bd
#
_entry.id   d41c3388788adc2d7f11689c58ded9bd
#
_cell.length_a   1.000
_cell.length_b   1.000
_cell.length_c   1.000
_cell.angle_alpha   90.00
_cell.angle_beta   90.00
_cell.angle_gamma   90.00
#
_symmetry.space_group_name_H-M   'P 1'
#
loop_
_entity.id
_entity.type
_entity.pdbx_description
1 polymer ?
#
loop_
_entity_poly.entity_id
_entity_poly.type
_entity_poly.pdbx_seq_one_letter_code
_entity_poly.pdbx_strand_id
1 'polypeptide(L)'
;SFSASVSVGVAAIEENPVDLPHTLAAAETACKAGKDRGRNRIHLYEIRDLDLARHRDEMQWVTRIQRALEEHRLHLYWQGVRPTDEETGGARHVELLLRMRDDDGREILPMAFIPAAERYSIMPALDSWVIEETMKLCKRYLSSKKEEHCLFAVNLSGASLKDPAFRQMLFTH
;
A
#
# COMPACT_ATOMS: atom_id res chain seq x y z
N SER A 1 -32.81 24.97 24.37
CA SER A 1 -32.21 25.39 23.11
C SER A 1 -31.00 24.52 22.83
N PHE A 2 -30.94 23.92 21.63
CA PHE A 2 -29.77 23.17 21.17
C PHE A 2 -28.91 24.11 20.33
N SER A 3 -27.59 24.07 20.52
CA SER A 3 -26.62 24.76 19.68
C SER A 3 -25.93 23.69 18.81
N ALA A 4 -26.02 23.82 17.49
CA ALA A 4 -25.32 22.99 16.54
C ALA A 4 -24.34 23.82 15.74
N SER A 5 -23.14 23.27 15.45
CA SER A 5 -22.16 23.91 14.60
C SER A 5 -21.91 23.06 13.35
N VAL A 6 -21.66 23.72 12.23
CA VAL A 6 -21.43 23.06 10.93
C VAL A 6 -20.11 23.51 10.36
N SER A 7 -19.35 22.57 9.78
CA SER A 7 -18.20 22.87 8.93
C SER A 7 -18.57 22.55 7.49
N VAL A 8 -18.31 23.47 6.59
CA VAL A 8 -18.69 23.38 5.18
C VAL A 8 -17.43 23.49 4.33
N GLY A 9 -17.24 22.54 3.41
CA GLY A 9 -16.23 22.64 2.35
C GLY A 9 -16.88 23.12 1.05
N VAL A 10 -16.22 24.02 0.35
CA VAL A 10 -16.68 24.58 -0.93
C VAL A 10 -15.57 24.37 -1.96
N ALA A 11 -15.93 23.82 -3.12
CA ALA A 11 -15.06 23.73 -4.29
C ALA A 11 -15.67 24.47 -5.46
N ALA A 12 -14.88 25.25 -6.18
CA ALA A 12 -15.32 25.90 -7.42
C ALA A 12 -15.39 24.88 -8.56
N ILE A 13 -16.37 25.04 -9.44
CA ILE A 13 -16.50 24.25 -10.65
C ILE A 13 -16.07 25.15 -11.81
N GLU A 14 -14.85 24.94 -12.31
CA GLU A 14 -14.24 25.78 -13.37
C GLU A 14 -14.18 25.07 -14.72
N GLU A 15 -14.47 23.77 -14.77
CA GLU A 15 -14.32 22.93 -15.98
C GLU A 15 -15.64 22.54 -16.61
N ASN A 16 -15.63 22.45 -17.95
CA ASN A 16 -16.76 21.91 -18.73
C ASN A 16 -16.24 20.93 -19.80
N PRO A 17 -16.51 19.61 -19.71
CA PRO A 17 -17.44 18.96 -18.77
C PRO A 17 -16.92 18.85 -17.34
N VAL A 18 -17.84 18.88 -16.37
CA VAL A 18 -17.54 18.80 -14.94
C VAL A 18 -17.08 17.39 -14.58
N ASP A 19 -15.89 17.26 -13.99
CA ASP A 19 -15.45 16.04 -13.33
C ASP A 19 -16.07 15.97 -11.92
N LEU A 20 -17.22 15.34 -11.81
CA LEU A 20 -17.98 15.24 -10.57
C LEU A 20 -17.21 14.52 -9.44
N PRO A 21 -16.53 13.37 -9.66
CA PRO A 21 -15.72 12.71 -8.66
C PRO A 21 -14.61 13.61 -8.11
N HIS A 22 -13.90 14.32 -8.98
CA HIS A 22 -12.83 15.24 -8.58
C HIS A 22 -13.36 16.43 -7.77
N THR A 23 -14.46 17.04 -8.23
CA THR A 23 -15.09 18.18 -7.56
C THR A 23 -15.61 17.82 -6.17
N LEU A 24 -16.20 16.63 -6.03
CA LEU A 24 -16.69 16.14 -4.73
C LEU A 24 -15.54 15.88 -3.77
N ALA A 25 -14.47 15.23 -4.22
CA ALA A 25 -13.26 14.98 -3.43
C ALA A 25 -12.60 16.31 -2.97
N ALA A 26 -12.61 17.33 -3.81
CA ALA A 26 -12.15 18.67 -3.48
C ALA A 26 -12.98 19.31 -2.36
N ALA A 27 -14.31 19.24 -2.46
CA ALA A 27 -15.20 19.77 -1.44
C ALA A 27 -15.09 19.01 -0.09
N GLU A 28 -14.94 17.69 -0.13
CA GLU A 28 -14.70 16.87 1.07
C GLU A 28 -13.37 17.24 1.75
N THR A 29 -12.32 17.44 0.97
CA THR A 29 -11.00 17.86 1.47
C THR A 29 -11.09 19.23 2.15
N ALA A 30 -11.78 20.19 1.52
CA ALA A 30 -12.02 21.49 2.12
C ALA A 30 -12.83 21.40 3.43
N CYS A 31 -13.83 20.53 3.49
CA CYS A 31 -14.60 20.28 4.69
C CYS A 31 -13.73 19.70 5.83
N LYS A 32 -12.85 18.74 5.52
CA LYS A 32 -11.88 18.16 6.47
C LYS A 32 -10.93 19.23 7.00
N ALA A 33 -10.36 20.05 6.11
CA ALA A 33 -9.48 21.17 6.48
C ALA A 33 -10.19 22.18 7.40
N GLY A 34 -11.46 22.48 7.14
CA GLY A 34 -12.28 23.33 8.00
C GLY A 34 -12.50 22.75 9.40
N LYS A 35 -12.67 21.43 9.51
CA LYS A 35 -12.77 20.71 10.79
C LYS A 35 -11.46 20.74 11.57
N ASP A 36 -10.33 20.53 10.91
CA ASP A 36 -8.99 20.51 11.53
C ASP A 36 -8.56 21.89 12.02
N ARG A 37 -9.00 22.95 11.35
CA ARG A 37 -8.72 24.35 11.72
C ARG A 37 -9.68 24.93 12.78
N GLY A 38 -10.42 24.10 13.52
CA GLY A 38 -11.25 24.49 14.67
C GLY A 38 -12.75 24.47 14.45
N ARG A 39 -13.24 23.78 13.42
CA ARG A 39 -14.67 23.56 13.12
C ARG A 39 -15.50 24.86 12.97
N ASN A 40 -16.81 24.73 12.80
CA ASN A 40 -17.78 25.83 12.73
C ASN A 40 -17.38 26.95 11.74
N ARG A 41 -16.97 26.55 10.53
CA ARG A 41 -16.52 27.48 9.48
C ARG A 41 -16.76 26.95 8.08
N ILE A 42 -16.79 27.85 7.13
CA ILE A 42 -16.73 27.57 5.71
C ILE A 42 -15.26 27.59 5.29
N HIS A 43 -14.81 26.58 4.56
CA HIS A 43 -13.47 26.53 3.99
C HIS A 43 -13.60 26.36 2.48
N LEU A 44 -12.99 27.27 1.73
CA LEU A 44 -12.90 27.20 0.27
C LEU A 44 -11.73 26.28 -0.09
N TYR A 45 -11.98 25.37 -1.02
CA TYR A 45 -10.95 24.51 -1.57
C TYR A 45 -9.90 25.36 -2.30
N GLU A 46 -8.65 25.22 -1.88
CA GLU A 46 -7.48 25.73 -2.56
C GLU A 46 -6.64 24.54 -3.02
N ILE A 47 -6.11 24.57 -4.25
CA ILE A 47 -5.25 23.50 -4.80
C ILE A 47 -4.10 23.18 -3.83
N ARG A 48 -3.59 24.19 -3.13
CA ARG A 48 -2.57 24.04 -2.08
C ARG A 48 -3.00 23.17 -0.89
N ASP A 49 -4.28 23.13 -0.57
CA ASP A 49 -4.80 22.33 0.56
C ASP A 49 -4.78 20.84 0.24
N LEU A 50 -5.02 20.44 -1.03
CA LEU A 50 -4.86 19.04 -1.47
C LEU A 50 -3.41 18.59 -1.41
N ASP A 51 -2.52 19.40 -1.96
CA ASP A 51 -1.10 19.04 -2.01
C ASP A 51 -0.52 18.91 -0.59
N LEU A 52 -0.89 19.79 0.32
CA LEU A 52 -0.44 19.73 1.71
C LEU A 52 -1.05 18.57 2.49
N ALA A 53 -2.35 18.29 2.32
CA ALA A 53 -3.01 17.17 2.98
C ALA A 53 -2.48 15.84 2.45
N ARG A 54 -2.37 15.71 1.12
CA ARG A 54 -1.84 14.53 0.44
C ARG A 54 -0.37 14.27 0.81
N HIS A 55 0.44 15.32 0.81
CA HIS A 55 1.85 15.23 1.19
C HIS A 55 2.02 14.82 2.66
N ARG A 56 1.18 15.33 3.55
CA ARG A 56 1.18 14.96 4.97
C ARG A 56 0.77 13.50 5.17
N ASP A 57 -0.28 13.05 4.50
CA ASP A 57 -0.75 11.66 4.57
C ASP A 57 0.30 10.71 3.98
N GLU A 58 0.94 11.08 2.88
CA GLU A 58 2.02 10.30 2.25
C GLU A 58 3.27 10.21 3.15
N MET A 59 3.69 11.30 3.78
CA MET A 59 4.82 11.30 4.72
C MET A 59 4.55 10.44 5.95
N GLN A 60 3.29 10.36 6.40
CA GLN A 60 2.90 9.42 7.45
C GLN A 60 3.10 7.97 7.00
N TRP A 61 2.76 7.65 5.73
CA TRP A 61 3.00 6.31 5.19
C TRP A 61 4.47 5.95 5.12
N VAL A 62 5.35 6.89 4.72
CA VAL A 62 6.81 6.66 4.73
C VAL A 62 7.28 6.21 6.11
N THR A 63 6.92 6.96 7.14
CA THR A 63 7.29 6.62 8.53
C THR A 63 6.70 5.29 8.98
N ARG A 64 5.41 5.03 8.65
CA ARG A 64 4.75 3.77 9.03
C ARG A 64 5.36 2.55 8.35
N ILE A 65 5.75 2.67 7.06
CA ILE A 65 6.40 1.59 6.31
C ILE A 65 7.79 1.31 6.91
N GLN A 66 8.59 2.34 7.18
CA GLN A 66 9.91 2.18 7.80
C GLN A 66 9.82 1.48 9.16
N ARG A 67 8.91 1.94 10.02
CA ARG A 67 8.65 1.28 11.30
C ARG A 67 8.17 -0.17 11.14
N ALA A 68 7.31 -0.44 10.16
CA ALA A 68 6.83 -1.80 9.90
C ALA A 68 7.94 -2.76 9.45
N LEU A 69 8.93 -2.26 8.69
CA LEU A 69 10.14 -3.01 8.35
C LEU A 69 11.00 -3.31 9.59
N GLU A 70 11.22 -2.31 10.46
CA GLU A 70 12.05 -2.42 11.66
C GLU A 70 11.39 -3.28 12.75
N GLU A 71 10.09 -3.16 12.95
CA GLU A 71 9.32 -3.79 14.01
C GLU A 71 8.68 -5.13 13.59
N HIS A 72 9.08 -5.70 12.44
CA HIS A 72 8.57 -6.97 11.93
C HIS A 72 7.04 -7.01 11.77
N ARG A 73 6.42 -5.90 11.37
CA ARG A 73 4.98 -5.77 11.17
C ARG A 73 4.52 -6.06 9.75
N LEU A 74 5.45 -6.45 8.86
CA LEU A 74 5.15 -7.00 7.55
C LEU A 74 4.96 -8.51 7.64
N HIS A 75 4.07 -9.06 6.83
CA HIS A 75 3.85 -10.49 6.73
C HIS A 75 3.34 -10.87 5.34
N LEU A 76 3.53 -12.14 4.98
CA LEU A 76 3.06 -12.68 3.71
C LEU A 76 1.86 -13.58 3.93
N TYR A 77 0.78 -13.30 3.20
CA TYR A 77 -0.29 -14.24 2.97
C TYR A 77 0.04 -15.06 1.74
N TRP A 78 -0.60 -16.19 1.61
CA TRP A 78 -0.46 -17.03 0.43
C TRP A 78 -1.83 -17.36 -0.17
N GLN A 79 -1.89 -17.41 -1.48
CA GLN A 79 -3.06 -17.79 -2.25
C GLN A 79 -2.69 -18.90 -3.20
N GLY A 80 -3.37 -20.03 -3.10
CA GLY A 80 -3.18 -21.16 -4.02
C GLY A 80 -3.80 -20.85 -5.37
N VAL A 81 -3.03 -21.04 -6.43
CA VAL A 81 -3.48 -20.97 -7.82
C VAL A 81 -3.65 -22.40 -8.33
N ARG A 82 -4.81 -22.74 -8.86
CA ARG A 82 -5.11 -24.06 -9.42
C ARG A 82 -5.32 -23.93 -10.93
N PRO A 83 -4.82 -24.89 -11.72
CA PRO A 83 -5.18 -24.97 -13.13
C PRO A 83 -6.68 -25.22 -13.29
N THR A 84 -7.25 -24.73 -14.38
CA THR A 84 -8.66 -24.97 -14.74
C THR A 84 -8.87 -26.35 -15.31
N ASP A 85 -7.81 -26.98 -15.84
CA ASP A 85 -7.84 -28.34 -16.41
C ASP A 85 -7.25 -29.35 -15.44
N GLU A 86 -8.00 -30.37 -15.08
CA GLU A 86 -7.60 -31.41 -14.12
C GLU A 86 -6.49 -32.36 -14.63
N GLU A 87 -6.21 -32.37 -15.94
CA GLU A 87 -5.22 -33.28 -16.55
C GLU A 87 -3.77 -32.87 -16.36
N THR A 88 -3.51 -31.62 -15.97
CA THR A 88 -2.14 -31.17 -15.70
C THR A 88 -1.78 -31.39 -14.24
N GLY A 89 -1.37 -32.61 -13.89
CA GLY A 89 -0.68 -32.91 -12.62
C GLY A 89 0.62 -32.12 -12.53
N GLY A 90 0.51 -30.80 -12.21
CA GLY A 90 1.60 -29.85 -12.17
C GLY A 90 1.98 -29.46 -10.77
N ALA A 91 3.08 -28.74 -10.65
CA ALA A 91 3.54 -28.13 -9.42
C ALA A 91 2.42 -27.29 -8.77
N ARG A 92 2.35 -27.26 -7.44
CA ARG A 92 1.49 -26.32 -6.71
C ARG A 92 1.97 -24.90 -6.97
N HIS A 93 1.08 -24.05 -7.43
CA HIS A 93 1.36 -22.62 -7.61
C HIS A 93 0.78 -21.86 -6.42
N VAL A 94 1.60 -21.01 -5.82
CA VAL A 94 1.24 -20.21 -4.66
C VAL A 94 1.68 -18.77 -4.91
N GLU A 95 0.77 -17.84 -4.86
CA GLU A 95 1.08 -16.41 -4.88
C GLU A 95 1.25 -15.90 -3.45
N LEU A 96 2.34 -15.16 -3.22
CA LEU A 96 2.62 -14.52 -1.94
C LEU A 96 2.19 -13.05 -1.99
N LEU A 97 1.40 -12.66 -1.01
CA LEU A 97 0.72 -11.38 -0.95
C LEU A 97 1.15 -10.62 0.29
N LEU A 98 1.83 -9.49 0.09
CA LEU A 98 2.29 -8.62 1.17
C LEU A 98 1.11 -8.04 1.96
N ARG A 99 1.25 -8.00 3.28
CA ARG A 99 0.36 -7.31 4.23
C ARG A 99 1.20 -6.57 5.26
N MET A 100 0.63 -5.52 5.83
CA MET A 100 1.23 -4.77 6.93
C MET A 100 0.25 -4.72 8.09
N ARG A 101 0.74 -4.70 9.33
CA ARG A 101 -0.06 -4.41 10.53
C ARG A 101 0.23 -3.01 11.04
N ASP A 102 -0.82 -2.34 11.49
CA ASP A 102 -0.67 -1.07 12.19
C ASP A 102 -0.23 -1.26 13.66
N ASP A 103 -0.13 -0.14 14.38
CA ASP A 103 0.26 -0.15 15.79
C ASP A 103 -0.77 -0.86 16.69
N ASP A 104 -2.04 -0.93 16.25
CA ASP A 104 -3.12 -1.64 16.93
C ASP A 104 -3.22 -3.12 16.50
N GLY A 105 -2.34 -3.60 15.63
CA GLY A 105 -2.35 -4.96 15.08
C GLY A 105 -3.37 -5.20 13.97
N ARG A 106 -4.04 -4.16 13.47
CA ARG A 106 -5.00 -4.26 12.36
C ARG A 106 -4.27 -4.41 11.04
N GLU A 107 -4.85 -5.22 10.16
CA GLU A 107 -4.29 -5.44 8.84
C GLU A 107 -4.49 -4.25 7.91
N ILE A 108 -3.44 -3.90 7.21
CA ILE A 108 -3.39 -2.85 6.19
C ILE A 108 -3.07 -3.50 4.85
N LEU A 109 -3.95 -3.25 3.88
CA LEU A 109 -3.81 -3.77 2.52
C LEU A 109 -2.77 -2.97 1.72
N PRO A 110 -2.07 -3.60 0.75
CA PRO A 110 -1.03 -2.97 -0.08
C PRO A 110 -1.47 -1.68 -0.76
N MET A 111 -2.71 -1.63 -1.25
CA MET A 111 -3.25 -0.45 -1.94
C MET A 111 -3.25 0.83 -1.09
N ALA A 112 -3.16 0.72 0.23
CA ALA A 112 -3.11 1.87 1.12
C ALA A 112 -1.71 2.48 1.24
N PHE A 113 -0.63 1.69 1.10
CA PHE A 113 0.74 2.14 1.36
C PHE A 113 1.68 2.02 0.15
N ILE A 114 1.44 1.14 -0.81
CA ILE A 114 2.27 0.97 -2.01
C ILE A 114 2.43 2.27 -2.80
N PRO A 115 1.37 3.08 -3.04
CA PRO A 115 1.52 4.34 -3.78
C PRO A 115 2.52 5.31 -3.13
N ALA A 116 2.55 5.37 -1.78
CA ALA A 116 3.55 6.15 -1.06
C ALA A 116 4.95 5.52 -1.16
N ALA A 117 5.06 4.19 -1.05
CA ALA A 117 6.32 3.49 -1.20
C ALA A 117 6.96 3.69 -2.59
N GLU A 118 6.15 3.69 -3.66
CA GLU A 118 6.60 3.98 -5.02
C GLU A 118 7.09 5.42 -5.16
N ARG A 119 6.29 6.39 -4.70
CA ARG A 119 6.61 7.82 -4.81
C ARG A 119 7.89 8.19 -4.06
N TYR A 120 8.13 7.61 -2.91
CA TYR A 120 9.27 7.93 -2.04
C TYR A 120 10.42 6.91 -2.13
N SER A 121 10.45 6.10 -3.19
CA SER A 121 11.53 5.15 -3.50
C SER A 121 11.81 4.14 -2.37
N ILE A 122 10.78 3.71 -1.64
CA ILE A 122 10.88 2.70 -0.57
C ILE A 122 10.68 1.28 -1.12
N MET A 123 10.17 1.14 -2.33
CA MET A 123 9.88 -0.17 -2.94
C MET A 123 11.05 -1.15 -2.90
N PRO A 124 12.33 -0.75 -3.17
CA PRO A 124 13.43 -1.71 -3.08
C PRO A 124 13.59 -2.35 -1.70
N ALA A 125 13.33 -1.61 -0.63
CA ALA A 125 13.41 -2.14 0.74
C ALA A 125 12.25 -3.13 1.03
N LEU A 126 11.03 -2.81 0.58
CA LEU A 126 9.87 -3.70 0.72
C LEU A 126 10.06 -4.98 -0.10
N ASP A 127 10.48 -4.86 -1.35
CA ASP A 127 10.68 -6.00 -2.25
C ASP A 127 11.84 -6.89 -1.77
N SER A 128 12.91 -6.31 -1.22
CA SER A 128 13.99 -7.07 -0.58
C SER A 128 13.47 -7.89 0.59
N TRP A 129 12.68 -7.26 1.46
CA TRP A 129 12.05 -7.96 2.58
C TRP A 129 11.15 -9.12 2.10
N VAL A 130 10.34 -8.90 1.04
CA VAL A 130 9.47 -9.93 0.45
C VAL A 130 10.30 -11.11 -0.06
N ILE A 131 11.41 -10.87 -0.76
CA ILE A 131 12.30 -11.92 -1.26
C ILE A 131 12.93 -12.69 -0.09
N GLU A 132 13.47 -12.01 0.92
CA GLU A 132 14.08 -12.67 2.08
C GLU A 132 13.08 -13.57 2.82
N GLU A 133 11.85 -13.10 3.07
CA GLU A 133 10.81 -13.91 3.69
C GLU A 133 10.38 -15.08 2.81
N THR A 134 10.30 -14.87 1.49
CA THR A 134 10.01 -15.94 0.54
C THR A 134 11.09 -17.02 0.58
N MET A 135 12.35 -16.64 0.61
CA MET A 135 13.47 -17.60 0.71
C MET A 135 13.45 -18.39 2.03
N LYS A 136 13.09 -17.75 3.15
CA LYS A 136 12.87 -18.45 4.42
C LYS A 136 11.71 -19.45 4.35
N LEU A 137 10.63 -19.08 3.67
CA LEU A 137 9.50 -19.98 3.41
C LEU A 137 9.91 -21.17 2.53
N CYS A 138 10.64 -20.93 1.43
CA CYS A 138 11.15 -21.98 0.54
C CYS A 138 12.03 -22.98 1.32
N LYS A 139 12.98 -22.49 2.12
CA LYS A 139 13.86 -23.34 2.95
C LYS A 139 13.03 -24.22 3.91
N ARG A 140 12.04 -23.65 4.60
CA ARG A 140 11.14 -24.40 5.49
C ARG A 140 10.31 -25.44 4.74
N TYR A 141 9.80 -25.09 3.57
CA TYR A 141 9.03 -26.01 2.74
C TYR A 141 9.87 -27.20 2.29
N LEU A 142 11.07 -26.97 1.75
CA LEU A 142 12.00 -28.02 1.32
C LEU A 142 12.42 -28.93 2.48
N SER A 143 12.61 -28.36 3.68
CA SER A 143 12.97 -29.14 4.88
C SER A 143 11.85 -30.04 5.39
N SER A 144 10.60 -29.81 4.99
CA SER A 144 9.43 -30.59 5.41
C SER A 144 9.30 -31.96 4.74
N LYS A 145 10.24 -32.34 3.87
CA LYS A 145 10.26 -33.60 3.07
C LYS A 145 8.98 -33.86 2.25
N LYS A 146 8.22 -32.82 1.90
CA LYS A 146 7.11 -32.95 0.96
C LYS A 146 7.71 -33.01 -0.44
N GLU A 147 7.57 -34.12 -1.10
CA GLU A 147 8.04 -34.36 -2.48
C GLU A 147 7.26 -33.55 -3.54
N GLU A 148 6.33 -32.70 -3.12
CA GLU A 148 5.52 -31.90 -4.02
C GLU A 148 6.30 -30.67 -4.49
N HIS A 149 6.46 -30.53 -5.79
CA HIS A 149 6.97 -29.30 -6.40
C HIS A 149 6.03 -28.14 -6.12
N CYS A 150 6.55 -27.07 -5.55
CA CYS A 150 5.81 -25.84 -5.28
C CYS A 150 6.50 -24.64 -5.94
N LEU A 151 5.72 -23.84 -6.64
CA LEU A 151 6.17 -22.63 -7.31
C LEU A 151 5.61 -21.44 -6.54
N PHE A 152 6.50 -20.61 -5.97
CA PHE A 152 6.12 -19.39 -5.27
C PHE A 152 6.23 -18.20 -6.22
N ALA A 153 5.12 -17.51 -6.44
CA ALA A 153 5.08 -16.28 -7.20
C ALA A 153 5.08 -15.09 -6.24
N VAL A 154 5.91 -14.10 -6.53
CA VAL A 154 6.01 -12.84 -5.79
C VAL A 154 5.83 -11.67 -6.73
N ASN A 155 5.11 -10.65 -6.28
CA ASN A 155 4.96 -9.39 -7.01
C ASN A 155 6.12 -8.46 -6.65
N LEU A 156 6.86 -7.99 -7.65
CA LEU A 156 7.97 -7.06 -7.50
C LEU A 156 7.71 -5.77 -8.28
N SER A 157 8.16 -4.65 -7.75
CA SER A 157 8.03 -3.37 -8.41
C SER A 157 9.03 -3.20 -9.56
N GLY A 158 8.61 -2.48 -10.61
CA GLY A 158 9.53 -2.10 -11.68
C GLY A 158 10.67 -1.18 -11.21
N ALA A 159 10.49 -0.45 -10.11
CA ALA A 159 11.51 0.38 -9.51
C ALA A 159 12.63 -0.49 -8.91
N SER A 160 12.29 -1.53 -8.16
CA SER A 160 13.26 -2.47 -7.59
C SER A 160 14.05 -3.21 -8.64
N LEU A 161 13.39 -3.65 -9.72
CA LEU A 161 14.07 -4.33 -10.83
C LEU A 161 15.09 -3.44 -11.58
N LYS A 162 14.94 -2.12 -11.48
CA LYS A 162 15.93 -1.15 -12.03
C LYS A 162 17.06 -0.87 -11.07
N ASP A 163 16.92 -1.15 -9.78
CA ASP A 163 17.96 -0.93 -8.76
C ASP A 163 19.07 -1.98 -8.89
N PRO A 164 20.34 -1.57 -9.13
CA PRO A 164 21.45 -2.50 -9.24
C PRO A 164 21.71 -3.31 -7.97
N ALA A 165 21.55 -2.70 -6.79
CA ALA A 165 21.78 -3.36 -5.51
C ALA A 165 20.73 -4.45 -5.25
N PHE A 166 19.45 -4.16 -5.54
CA PHE A 166 18.37 -5.14 -5.48
C PHE A 166 18.61 -6.32 -6.43
N ARG A 167 19.01 -6.05 -7.69
CA ARG A 167 19.32 -7.13 -8.63
C ARG A 167 20.49 -7.98 -8.16
N GLN A 168 21.54 -7.36 -7.64
CA GLN A 168 22.69 -8.12 -7.10
C GLN A 168 22.24 -9.02 -5.96
N MET A 169 21.39 -8.57 -5.06
CA MET A 169 20.84 -9.36 -3.98
C MET A 169 20.07 -10.58 -4.50
N LEU A 170 19.22 -10.43 -5.54
CA LEU A 170 18.48 -11.54 -6.15
C LEU A 170 19.37 -12.65 -6.71
N PHE A 171 20.56 -12.34 -7.21
CA PHE A 171 21.50 -13.32 -7.80
C PHE A 171 22.47 -13.92 -6.77
N THR A 172 22.47 -13.40 -5.53
CA THR A 172 23.37 -13.88 -4.47
C THR A 172 22.70 -14.93 -3.58
N HIS A 173 21.38 -15.01 -3.63
CA HIS A 173 20.56 -15.97 -2.87
C HIS A 173 20.07 -17.11 -3.75
#